data_37e00721101d787f0f2f6c3b15ec57e5
#
_entry.id   37e00721101d787f0f2f6c3b15ec57e5
#
_cell.length_a   1.000
_cell.length_b   1.000
_cell.length_c   1.000
_cell.angle_alpha   90.00
_cell.angle_beta   90.00
_cell.angle_gamma   90.00
#
_symmetry.space_group_name_H-M   'P 1'
#
loop_
_entity.id
_entity.type
_entity.pdbx_description
1 polymer ?
#
loop_
_entity_poly.entity_id
_entity_poly.type
_entity_poly.pdbx_seq_one_letter_code
_entity_poly.pdbx_strand_id
1 'polypeptide(L)'
;FPVQNQTDAAYWVGTIHFLRAVTKMFFGGDDGTRGNPPPILKLNGYGNHVFNNVPVIVTNFTCELRSDVDYISTAQGKKVFDYESEAAIKQDQNPRFDANSQIPETWAPSLSTITVQLQPIYSRDTVKNFSMREFVSGRLSNFGSKGNQEGVGFI
;
A
#
# COMPACT_ATOMS: atom_id res chain seq x y z
N PHE A 1 -4.33 13.42 -2.60
CA PHE A 1 -3.71 13.06 -1.32
C PHE A 1 -3.14 14.33 -0.67
N PRO A 2 -3.85 14.93 0.30
CA PRO A 2 -3.35 16.08 1.03
C PRO A 2 -2.37 15.64 2.14
N VAL A 3 -1.29 16.39 2.32
CA VAL A 3 -0.29 16.21 3.37
C VAL A 3 -0.20 17.52 4.15
N GLN A 4 -0.48 17.46 5.46
CA GLN A 4 -0.53 18.65 6.31
C GLN A 4 0.53 18.65 7.41
N ASN A 5 1.07 17.49 7.74
CA ASN A 5 2.04 17.31 8.81
C ASN A 5 3.03 16.19 8.49
N GLN A 6 4.02 16.01 9.37
CA GLN A 6 5.07 14.99 9.19
C GLN A 6 4.51 13.55 9.18
N THR A 7 3.46 13.28 9.94
CA THR A 7 2.83 11.95 9.99
C THR A 7 2.18 11.63 8.65
N ASP A 8 1.47 12.59 8.07
CA ASP A 8 0.87 12.43 6.73
C ASP A 8 1.95 12.26 5.67
N ALA A 9 3.07 13.00 5.80
CA ALA A 9 4.21 12.88 4.90
C ALA A 9 4.84 11.48 4.96
N ALA A 10 5.02 10.94 6.16
CA ALA A 10 5.51 9.58 6.35
C ALA A 10 4.54 8.54 5.78
N TYR A 11 3.24 8.74 5.97
CA TYR A 11 2.20 7.88 5.40
C TYR A 11 2.20 7.94 3.85
N TRP A 12 2.37 9.13 3.27
CA TRP A 12 2.49 9.30 1.82
C TRP A 12 3.69 8.51 1.27
N VAL A 13 4.87 8.64 1.90
CA VAL A 13 6.06 7.86 1.52
C VAL A 13 5.81 6.36 1.64
N GLY A 14 5.21 5.92 2.74
CA GLY A 14 4.82 4.53 2.94
C GLY A 14 3.87 4.02 1.85
N THR A 15 2.92 4.84 1.43
CA THR A 15 1.99 4.52 0.33
C THR A 15 2.73 4.32 -1.00
N ILE A 16 3.68 5.20 -1.33
CA ILE A 16 4.50 5.04 -2.54
C ILE A 16 5.34 3.76 -2.47
N HIS A 17 5.97 3.46 -1.33
CA HIS A 17 6.72 2.22 -1.17
C HIS A 17 5.84 0.97 -1.29
N PHE A 18 4.65 1.01 -0.69
CA PHE A 18 3.67 -0.07 -0.83
C PHE A 18 3.30 -0.31 -2.30
N LEU A 19 2.92 0.74 -3.03
CA LEU A 19 2.55 0.65 -4.44
C LEU A 19 3.71 0.15 -5.32
N ARG A 20 4.93 0.57 -5.02
CA ARG A 20 6.14 0.06 -5.71
C ARG A 20 6.36 -1.42 -5.44
N ALA A 21 6.14 -1.88 -4.21
CA ALA A 21 6.30 -3.28 -3.84
C ALA A 21 5.24 -4.18 -4.50
N VAL A 22 3.96 -3.81 -4.45
CA VAL A 22 2.87 -4.64 -4.95
C VAL A 22 2.77 -4.73 -6.48
N THR A 23 3.47 -3.86 -7.21
CA THR A 23 3.58 -3.94 -8.67
C THR A 23 4.72 -4.83 -9.16
N LYS A 24 5.51 -5.40 -8.26
CA LYS A 24 6.71 -6.18 -8.61
C LYS A 24 6.56 -7.63 -8.20
N MET A 25 7.12 -8.53 -9.01
CA MET A 25 7.32 -9.91 -8.62
C MET A 25 8.54 -10.03 -7.70
N PHE A 26 8.57 -11.05 -6.87
CA PHE A 26 9.77 -11.41 -6.12
C PHE A 26 10.83 -11.96 -7.07
N PHE A 27 11.86 -11.15 -7.32
CA PHE A 27 12.94 -11.54 -8.20
C PHE A 27 14.29 -11.15 -7.60
N GLY A 28 15.04 -12.11 -7.14
CA GLY A 28 16.39 -11.89 -6.59
C GLY A 28 16.66 -12.64 -5.29
N GLY A 29 17.94 -12.77 -4.93
CA GLY A 29 18.38 -13.53 -3.75
C GLY A 29 18.15 -15.05 -3.84
N ASP A 30 18.48 -15.73 -2.75
CA ASP A 30 18.34 -17.19 -2.61
C ASP A 30 17.03 -17.55 -1.87
N ASP A 31 16.06 -16.64 -1.84
CA ASP A 31 14.78 -16.86 -1.20
C ASP A 31 13.93 -17.86 -2.00
N GLY A 32 13.30 -18.82 -1.30
CA GLY A 32 12.38 -19.79 -1.89
C GLY A 32 11.13 -19.18 -2.54
N THR A 33 10.91 -17.87 -2.36
CA THR A 33 9.82 -17.11 -2.99
C THR A 33 10.20 -16.49 -4.34
N ARG A 34 11.42 -16.73 -4.81
CA ARG A 34 11.94 -16.21 -6.07
C ARG A 34 11.03 -16.58 -7.23
N GLY A 35 10.66 -15.59 -8.03
CA GLY A 35 9.79 -15.77 -9.19
C GLY A 35 8.29 -15.77 -8.87
N ASN A 36 7.89 -15.57 -7.63
CA ASN A 36 6.48 -15.42 -7.29
C ASN A 36 5.90 -14.17 -7.96
N PRO A 37 4.65 -14.27 -8.48
CA PRO A 37 3.97 -13.13 -9.09
C PRO A 37 3.67 -12.04 -8.04
N PRO A 38 3.28 -10.81 -8.50
CA PRO A 38 2.80 -9.77 -7.61
C PRO A 38 1.67 -10.28 -6.70
N PRO A 39 1.57 -9.79 -5.46
CA PRO A 39 0.55 -10.24 -4.52
C PRO A 39 -0.86 -9.87 -4.98
N ILE A 40 -1.81 -10.76 -4.74
CA ILE A 40 -3.23 -10.47 -4.90
C ILE A 40 -3.69 -9.69 -3.67
N LEU A 41 -4.26 -8.50 -3.89
CA LEU A 41 -4.79 -7.64 -2.84
C LEU A 41 -6.30 -7.78 -2.75
N LYS A 42 -6.88 -7.36 -1.62
CA LYS A 42 -8.32 -7.25 -1.42
C LYS A 42 -8.71 -5.77 -1.49
N LEU A 43 -9.50 -5.41 -2.48
CA LEU A 43 -10.06 -4.07 -2.58
C LEU A 43 -11.34 -3.98 -1.75
N ASN A 44 -11.34 -3.03 -0.81
CA ASN A 44 -12.48 -2.68 0.02
C ASN A 44 -12.72 -1.18 -0.04
N GLY A 45 -13.97 -0.78 -0.06
CA GLY A 45 -14.32 0.64 -0.02
C GLY A 45 -15.78 0.91 -0.33
N TYR A 46 -16.24 2.09 0.05
CA TYR A 46 -17.60 2.57 -0.19
C TYR A 46 -18.72 1.69 0.41
N GLY A 47 -18.39 0.93 1.46
CA GLY A 47 -19.33 0.04 2.14
C GLY A 47 -19.42 -1.35 1.50
N ASN A 48 -20.27 -2.20 2.10
CA ASN A 48 -20.32 -3.65 1.78
C ASN A 48 -20.96 -3.98 0.41
N HIS A 49 -21.54 -3.00 -0.25
CA HIS A 49 -22.26 -3.23 -1.51
C HIS A 49 -21.57 -2.67 -2.74
N VAL A 50 -20.37 -2.06 -2.58
CA VAL A 50 -19.60 -1.51 -3.70
C VAL A 50 -18.35 -2.36 -3.89
N PHE A 51 -17.36 -2.19 -3.02
CA PHE A 51 -16.14 -3.00 -3.07
C PHE A 51 -15.99 -3.74 -1.74
N ASN A 52 -16.19 -5.03 -1.77
CA ASN A 52 -16.06 -5.88 -0.60
C ASN A 52 -15.21 -7.12 -0.94
N ASN A 53 -13.99 -7.16 -0.41
CA ASN A 53 -13.03 -8.24 -0.64
C ASN A 53 -12.83 -8.61 -2.12
N VAL A 54 -12.86 -7.62 -3.01
CA VAL A 54 -12.61 -7.86 -4.43
C VAL A 54 -11.14 -8.19 -4.63
N PRO A 55 -10.80 -9.39 -5.15
CA PRO A 55 -9.42 -9.76 -5.39
C PRO A 55 -8.88 -9.01 -6.60
N VAL A 56 -7.84 -8.21 -6.39
CA VAL A 56 -7.23 -7.37 -7.42
C VAL A 56 -5.72 -7.49 -7.42
N ILE A 57 -5.13 -7.26 -8.59
CA ILE A 57 -3.70 -6.94 -8.73
C ILE A 57 -3.55 -5.48 -9.12
N VAL A 58 -2.47 -4.87 -8.64
CA VAL A 58 -2.05 -3.54 -9.08
C VAL A 58 -1.20 -3.70 -10.33
N THR A 59 -1.69 -3.23 -11.46
CA THR A 59 -0.97 -3.33 -12.74
C THR A 59 -0.03 -2.15 -12.95
N ASN A 60 -0.47 -0.96 -12.54
CA ASN A 60 0.31 0.27 -12.65
C ASN A 60 -0.15 1.29 -11.63
N PHE A 61 0.74 2.24 -11.30
CA PHE A 61 0.36 3.44 -10.58
C PHE A 61 1.15 4.64 -11.09
N THR A 62 0.56 5.80 -11.00
CA THR A 62 1.16 7.09 -11.35
C THR A 62 1.01 8.04 -10.18
N CYS A 63 2.08 8.71 -9.81
CA CYS A 63 2.08 9.76 -8.81
C CYS A 63 2.46 11.08 -9.48
N GLU A 64 1.58 12.05 -9.45
CA GLU A 64 1.83 13.39 -9.96
C GLU A 64 2.46 14.24 -8.86
N LEU A 65 3.71 14.65 -9.09
CA LEU A 65 4.46 15.55 -8.23
C LEU A 65 4.34 16.97 -8.79
N ARG A 66 3.52 17.78 -8.15
CA ARG A 66 3.26 19.15 -8.59
C ARG A 66 4.41 20.06 -8.16
N SER A 67 4.76 21.01 -9.02
CA SER A 67 5.79 22.03 -8.75
C SER A 67 5.24 23.29 -8.09
N ASP A 68 3.91 23.46 -8.07
CA ASP A 68 3.18 24.64 -7.57
C ASP A 68 2.66 24.45 -6.13
N VAL A 69 3.16 23.45 -5.41
CA VAL A 69 2.76 23.14 -4.03
C VAL A 69 3.99 23.10 -3.11
N ASP A 70 3.75 23.34 -1.83
CA ASP A 70 4.77 23.21 -0.81
C ASP A 70 5.14 21.73 -0.56
N TYR A 71 6.33 21.54 -0.03
CA TYR A 71 6.83 20.21 0.32
C TYR A 71 7.10 20.14 1.82
N ILE A 72 6.68 19.05 2.44
CA ILE A 72 6.83 18.77 3.86
C ILE A 72 7.90 17.71 4.06
N SER A 73 8.90 18.00 4.87
CA SER A 73 9.95 17.05 5.22
C SER A 73 9.41 15.95 6.13
N THR A 74 9.78 14.71 5.84
CA THR A 74 9.53 13.57 6.74
C THR A 74 10.61 13.45 7.83
N ALA A 75 11.68 14.25 7.78
CA ALA A 75 12.69 14.25 8.80
C ALA A 75 12.05 14.64 10.12
N GLN A 76 11.98 13.68 11.03
CA GLN A 76 11.66 13.99 12.42
C GLN A 76 12.75 14.93 12.92
N GLY A 77 12.34 16.11 13.39
CA GLY A 77 13.29 17.12 13.83
C GLY A 77 14.28 16.57 14.84
N LYS A 78 15.37 17.28 15.06
CA LYS A 78 16.53 16.95 15.92
C LYS A 78 16.23 16.28 17.28
N LYS A 79 14.97 16.32 17.74
CA LYS A 79 14.54 15.68 19.00
C LYS A 79 14.58 14.15 19.00
N VAL A 80 14.59 13.51 17.83
CA VAL A 80 14.74 12.04 17.75
C VAL A 80 16.19 11.61 17.96
N PHE A 81 17.11 12.57 17.88
CA PHE A 81 18.54 12.39 18.06
C PHE A 81 19.07 13.14 19.29
N ASP A 82 18.25 13.29 20.33
CA ASP A 82 18.75 13.72 21.63
C ASP A 82 19.80 12.71 22.13
N TYR A 83 20.84 13.21 22.81
CA TYR A 83 21.99 12.45 23.30
C TYR A 83 21.61 11.18 24.08
N GLU A 84 20.44 11.14 24.70
CA GLU A 84 19.91 9.94 25.36
C GLU A 84 19.56 8.83 24.37
N SER A 85 19.20 9.19 23.14
CA SER A 85 18.92 8.24 22.05
C SER A 85 20.19 7.70 21.41
N GLU A 86 21.32 8.41 21.48
CA GLU A 86 22.61 7.93 20.96
C GLU A 86 23.07 6.64 21.65
N ALA A 87 22.80 6.48 22.95
CA ALA A 87 23.15 5.26 23.67
C ALA A 87 22.31 4.07 23.20
N ALA A 88 21.02 4.28 22.91
CA ALA A 88 20.13 3.27 22.37
C ALA A 88 20.49 2.90 20.92
N ILE A 89 20.87 3.88 20.11
CA ILE A 89 21.31 3.68 18.73
C ILE A 89 22.62 2.89 18.66
N LYS A 90 23.57 3.16 19.56
CA LYS A 90 24.83 2.42 19.66
C LYS A 90 24.63 0.97 20.11
N GLN A 91 23.57 0.66 20.88
CA GLN A 91 23.25 -0.70 21.29
C GLN A 91 22.63 -1.54 20.17
N ASP A 92 21.93 -0.91 19.23
CA ASP A 92 21.22 -1.63 18.16
C ASP A 92 22.13 -2.05 16.99
N GLN A 93 23.41 -1.65 17.00
CA GLN A 93 24.42 -1.98 15.96
C GLN A 93 23.91 -1.84 14.50
N ASN A 94 22.87 -1.05 14.28
CA ASN A 94 22.30 -0.87 12.97
C ASN A 94 23.06 0.22 12.20
N PRO A 95 23.84 -0.11 11.16
CA PRO A 95 24.67 0.85 10.44
C PRO A 95 23.88 1.97 9.73
N ARG A 96 22.54 1.90 9.74
CA ARG A 96 21.69 2.97 9.19
C ARG A 96 21.65 4.21 10.07
N PHE A 97 22.09 4.14 11.31
CA PHE A 97 22.00 5.20 12.29
C PHE A 97 23.39 5.58 12.82
N ASP A 98 24.35 5.77 11.95
CA ASP A 98 25.59 6.41 12.32
C ASP A 98 25.26 7.86 12.73
N ALA A 99 25.71 8.28 13.92
CA ALA A 99 25.50 9.63 14.45
C ALA A 99 26.04 10.74 13.52
N ASN A 100 26.94 10.40 12.60
CA ASN A 100 27.47 11.28 11.57
C ASN A 100 26.76 11.15 10.21
N SER A 101 25.88 10.18 10.04
CA SER A 101 25.10 10.08 8.81
C SER A 101 23.93 11.06 8.87
N GLN A 102 23.97 12.05 7.98
CA GLN A 102 22.76 12.83 7.70
C GLN A 102 21.69 11.84 7.20
N ILE A 103 20.62 11.67 7.97
CA ILE A 103 19.47 10.91 7.48
C ILE A 103 18.98 11.65 6.23
N PRO A 104 18.95 11.00 5.06
CA PRO A 104 18.48 11.67 3.86
C PRO A 104 17.05 12.12 4.09
N GLU A 105 16.85 13.43 4.05
CA GLU A 105 15.51 14.00 4.14
C GLU A 105 14.68 13.51 2.95
N THR A 106 13.48 13.07 3.24
CA THR A 106 12.47 12.77 2.23
C THR A 106 11.40 13.83 2.30
N TRP A 107 10.97 14.31 1.16
CA TRP A 107 10.00 15.38 1.03
C TRP A 107 8.71 14.85 0.39
N ALA A 108 7.58 15.15 0.98
CA ALA A 108 6.27 14.84 0.43
C ALA A 108 5.58 16.14 -0.01
N PRO A 109 4.95 16.17 -1.19
CA PRO A 109 4.19 17.35 -1.63
C PRO A 109 2.96 17.53 -0.74
N SER A 110 2.62 18.78 -0.42
CA SER A 110 1.42 19.10 0.37
C SER A 110 0.12 18.69 -0.32
N LEU A 111 0.15 18.54 -1.64
CA LEU A 111 -0.94 18.01 -2.44
C LEU A 111 -0.40 17.18 -3.61
N SER A 112 -0.86 15.95 -3.74
CA SER A 112 -0.53 15.07 -4.86
C SER A 112 -1.74 14.27 -5.33
N THR A 113 -1.68 13.80 -6.58
CA THR A 113 -2.65 12.87 -7.13
C THR A 113 -1.96 11.53 -7.35
N ILE A 114 -2.51 10.48 -6.75
CA ILE A 114 -2.04 9.10 -6.96
C ILE A 114 -3.14 8.35 -7.69
N THR A 115 -2.85 7.93 -8.92
CA THR A 115 -3.74 7.12 -9.75
C THR A 115 -3.24 5.69 -9.73
N VAL A 116 -4.12 4.75 -9.38
CA VAL A 116 -3.79 3.33 -9.29
C VAL A 116 -4.67 2.55 -10.25
N GLN A 117 -4.06 1.75 -11.11
CA GLN A 117 -4.77 0.85 -12.02
C GLN A 117 -4.85 -0.54 -11.41
N LEU A 118 -6.06 -1.01 -11.24
CA LEU A 118 -6.37 -2.29 -10.62
C LEU A 118 -7.01 -3.22 -11.65
N GLN A 119 -6.65 -4.49 -11.61
CA GLN A 119 -7.30 -5.53 -12.41
C GLN A 119 -7.88 -6.59 -11.49
N PRO A 120 -9.20 -6.84 -11.53
CA PRO A 120 -9.80 -7.91 -10.74
C PRO A 120 -9.34 -9.28 -11.28
N ILE A 121 -9.12 -10.21 -10.36
CA ILE A 121 -8.74 -11.59 -10.65
C ILE A 121 -9.61 -12.52 -9.84
N TYR A 122 -10.32 -13.41 -10.52
CA TYR A 122 -11.16 -14.41 -9.89
C TYR A 122 -10.62 -15.81 -10.14
N SER A 123 -10.78 -16.69 -9.15
CA SER A 123 -10.48 -18.11 -9.33
C SER A 123 -11.48 -18.76 -10.29
N ARG A 124 -11.08 -19.85 -10.94
CA ARG A 124 -11.97 -20.61 -11.82
C ARG A 124 -13.23 -21.09 -11.11
N ASP A 125 -13.10 -21.50 -9.84
CA ASP A 125 -14.25 -21.96 -9.05
C ASP A 125 -15.20 -20.82 -8.72
N THR A 126 -14.68 -19.64 -8.45
CA THR A 126 -15.49 -18.44 -8.23
C THR A 126 -16.27 -18.06 -9.51
N VAL A 127 -15.60 -18.06 -10.67
CA VAL A 127 -16.22 -17.72 -11.96
C VAL A 127 -17.24 -18.77 -12.39
N LYS A 128 -17.02 -20.07 -12.10
CA LYS A 128 -17.94 -21.15 -12.43
C LYS A 128 -19.34 -20.97 -11.80
N ASN A 129 -19.38 -20.34 -10.62
CA ASN A 129 -20.61 -20.11 -9.88
C ASN A 129 -21.17 -18.69 -10.09
N PHE A 130 -20.62 -17.94 -11.06
CA PHE A 130 -21.10 -16.60 -11.39
C PHE A 130 -22.49 -16.64 -12.03
N SER A 131 -23.40 -15.80 -11.54
CA SER A 131 -24.74 -15.61 -12.07
C SER A 131 -24.99 -14.15 -12.38
N MET A 132 -25.21 -13.83 -13.64
CA MET A 132 -25.53 -12.46 -14.08
C MET A 132 -26.75 -11.89 -13.36
N ARG A 133 -27.78 -12.72 -13.12
CA ARG A 133 -29.00 -12.30 -12.41
C ARG A 133 -28.71 -11.86 -10.98
N GLU A 134 -27.84 -12.60 -10.27
CA GLU A 134 -27.44 -12.27 -8.91
C GLU A 134 -26.48 -11.09 -8.89
N PHE A 135 -25.62 -10.96 -9.89
CA PHE A 135 -24.74 -9.81 -10.04
C PHE A 135 -25.53 -8.51 -10.16
N VAL A 136 -26.51 -8.44 -11.07
CA VAL A 136 -27.37 -7.26 -11.26
C VAL A 136 -28.19 -6.93 -10.00
N SER A 137 -28.58 -7.94 -9.22
CA SER A 137 -29.29 -7.73 -7.94
C SER A 137 -28.39 -7.34 -6.77
N GLY A 138 -27.06 -7.22 -6.96
CA GLY A 138 -26.09 -6.89 -5.92
C GLY A 138 -25.78 -8.02 -4.94
N ARG A 139 -26.29 -9.23 -5.17
CA ARG A 139 -26.05 -10.37 -4.27
C ARG A 139 -24.64 -10.93 -4.33
N LEU A 140 -23.90 -10.63 -5.39
CA LEU A 140 -22.50 -11.07 -5.55
C LEU A 140 -21.48 -10.11 -4.95
N SER A 141 -21.90 -9.08 -4.24
CA SER A 141 -20.96 -8.20 -3.52
C SER A 141 -20.19 -8.91 -2.39
N ASN A 142 -20.71 -10.04 -1.91
CA ASN A 142 -20.07 -10.87 -0.88
C ASN A 142 -20.29 -12.36 -1.12
N PHE A 143 -19.93 -12.82 -2.32
CA PHE A 143 -20.16 -14.19 -2.76
C PHE A 143 -19.38 -15.22 -1.95
N GLY A 144 -20.06 -16.30 -1.53
CA GLY A 144 -19.42 -17.41 -0.80
C GLY A 144 -19.19 -17.13 0.69
N SER A 145 -19.69 -16.02 1.23
CA SER A 145 -19.64 -15.78 2.68
C SER A 145 -20.46 -16.83 3.44
N LYS A 146 -19.81 -17.51 4.38
CA LYS A 146 -20.48 -18.48 5.30
C LYS A 146 -19.96 -18.26 6.72
N GLY A 147 -20.84 -17.91 7.63
CA GLY A 147 -20.47 -17.67 9.02
C GLY A 147 -19.44 -16.55 9.18
N ASN A 148 -18.27 -16.87 9.76
CA ASN A 148 -17.17 -15.91 9.96
C ASN A 148 -16.19 -15.83 8.77
N GLN A 149 -16.48 -16.50 7.65
CA GLN A 149 -15.63 -16.43 6.45
C GLN A 149 -16.04 -15.26 5.58
N GLU A 150 -15.04 -14.46 5.22
CA GLU A 150 -15.22 -13.36 4.29
C GLU A 150 -15.48 -13.90 2.88
N GLY A 151 -16.52 -13.40 2.24
CA GLY A 151 -16.81 -13.71 0.84
C GLY A 151 -15.92 -12.94 -0.13
N VAL A 152 -16.08 -13.24 -1.41
CA VAL A 152 -15.41 -12.56 -2.53
C VAL A 152 -16.42 -11.66 -3.23
N GLY A 153 -16.15 -10.36 -3.32
CA GLY A 153 -16.97 -9.42 -4.07
C GLY A 153 -16.65 -9.47 -5.56
N PHE A 154 -17.68 -9.33 -6.38
CA PHE A 154 -17.57 -9.12 -7.82
C PHE A 154 -17.76 -7.65 -8.17
N ILE A 155 -17.01 -7.16 -9.17
CA ILE A 155 -17.15 -5.84 -9.82
C ILE A 155 -17.18 -5.99 -11.32
#